data_50dd9e7c226792345991c7e5ed2ed85c
#
_entry.id   50dd9e7c226792345991c7e5ed2ed85c
#
_cell.length_a   1.000
_cell.length_b   1.000
_cell.length_c   1.000
_cell.angle_alpha   90.00
_cell.angle_beta   90.00
_cell.angle_gamma   90.00
#
_symmetry.space_group_name_H-M   'P 1'
#
loop_
_entity.id
_entity.type
_entity.pdbx_description
1 polymer ?
#
loop_
_entity_poly.entity_id
_entity_poly.type
_entity_poly.pdbx_seq_one_letter_code
_entity_poly.pdbx_strand_id
1 'polypeptide(L)'
;MELQMTAPCLLGLEGLVAEELRQMDAREVTAENGRVFFNGDQAMLARANINSRFAERILIVLDRFTAVTFEELFQAVRRLPWSEFIGSTDTFPVKGYSISSTLHSVPDCQKIIKKAVVESLKEDYHINWFDETGPVHQIQFSILKDQVTIMLDTTGTGLHKRGYRPESNAAPIRETLAAALCSLSRLRHYHTLYDPFCGSGTILIEGSMLAANVAPGINRNFACDRWGFVPEAAWKQERARAHECIKTDIDFQAFGSDLDPHAIELTAINAKRARVGQYLHLDTADIADFNPQTERGTLVTNPPYGERMLDIREAEWLYRIMGEKFNPRKGWSYGVISPDEQFEKCFGRKADKRRKLYNGMIKCQFYMYFK
;
A
#
# COMPACT_ATOMS: atom_id res chain seq x y z
N MET A 1 -8.91 -11.91 22.45
CA MET A 1 -8.05 -10.76 22.87
C MET A 1 -8.36 -9.60 21.95
N GLU A 2 -8.53 -8.41 22.48
CA GLU A 2 -8.65 -7.17 21.71
C GLU A 2 -7.27 -6.60 21.48
N LEU A 3 -6.99 -6.17 20.24
CA LEU A 3 -5.72 -5.63 19.79
C LEU A 3 -5.93 -4.20 19.32
N GLN A 4 -5.05 -3.29 19.76
CA GLN A 4 -4.86 -2.02 19.08
C GLN A 4 -3.89 -2.21 17.93
N MET A 5 -4.25 -1.75 16.75
CA MET A 5 -3.46 -1.92 15.53
C MET A 5 -3.28 -0.59 14.82
N THR A 6 -2.27 -0.52 13.96
CA THR A 6 -2.07 0.61 13.06
C THR A 6 -1.70 0.13 11.66
N ALA A 7 -2.23 0.84 10.67
CA ALA A 7 -1.98 0.63 9.25
C ALA A 7 -1.25 1.85 8.67
N PRO A 8 0.10 1.86 8.61
CA PRO A 8 0.85 2.88 7.89
C PRO A 8 0.47 2.88 6.40
N CYS A 9 0.38 4.06 5.82
CA CYS A 9 0.04 4.25 4.41
C CYS A 9 0.79 5.43 3.79
N LEU A 10 0.74 5.56 2.48
CA LEU A 10 1.24 6.74 1.80
C LEU A 10 0.44 7.98 2.22
N LEU A 11 1.13 9.10 2.41
CA LEU A 11 0.51 10.38 2.77
C LEU A 11 -0.57 10.77 1.75
N GLY A 12 -1.75 11.10 2.24
CA GLY A 12 -2.93 11.43 1.45
C GLY A 12 -3.86 10.23 1.19
N LEU A 13 -3.51 9.01 1.62
CA LEU A 13 -4.34 7.82 1.48
C LEU A 13 -5.04 7.41 2.79
N GLU A 14 -4.83 8.13 3.88
CA GLU A 14 -5.35 7.79 5.21
C GLU A 14 -6.88 7.61 5.21
N GLY A 15 -7.59 8.46 4.47
CA GLY A 15 -9.05 8.36 4.33
C GLY A 15 -9.51 7.08 3.61
N LEU A 16 -8.76 6.60 2.60
CA LEU A 16 -9.06 5.34 1.92
C LEU A 16 -8.80 4.14 2.82
N VAL A 17 -7.67 4.14 3.55
CA VAL A 17 -7.36 3.08 4.52
C VAL A 17 -8.38 3.05 5.64
N ALA A 18 -8.79 4.21 6.18
CA ALA A 18 -9.81 4.26 7.22
C ALA A 18 -11.16 3.72 6.75
N GLU A 19 -11.55 4.03 5.52
CA GLU A 19 -12.80 3.53 4.94
C GLU A 19 -12.76 2.02 4.70
N GLU A 20 -11.66 1.49 4.12
CA GLU A 20 -11.56 0.04 3.92
C GLU A 20 -11.54 -0.74 5.24
N LEU A 21 -10.91 -0.21 6.30
CA LEU A 21 -10.90 -0.84 7.61
C LEU A 21 -12.30 -0.85 8.24
N ARG A 22 -13.09 0.24 8.12
CA ARG A 22 -14.49 0.26 8.56
C ARG A 22 -15.35 -0.76 7.80
N GLN A 23 -15.12 -0.92 6.49
CA GLN A 23 -15.81 -1.93 5.68
C GLN A 23 -15.42 -3.37 6.05
N MET A 24 -14.28 -3.56 6.71
CA MET A 24 -13.84 -4.83 7.29
C MET A 24 -14.35 -5.07 8.72
N ASP A 25 -15.20 -4.20 9.26
CA ASP A 25 -15.73 -4.23 10.63
C ASP A 25 -14.68 -3.88 11.72
N ALA A 26 -13.61 -3.15 11.39
CA ALA A 26 -12.67 -2.65 12.38
C ALA A 26 -13.33 -1.59 13.28
N ARG A 27 -12.96 -1.60 14.54
CA ARG A 27 -13.50 -0.67 15.56
C ARG A 27 -12.54 0.50 15.78
N GLU A 28 -13.08 1.61 16.29
CA GLU A 28 -12.31 2.80 16.71
C GLU A 28 -11.32 3.30 15.64
N VAL A 29 -11.75 3.29 14.38
CA VAL A 29 -10.89 3.67 13.24
C VAL A 29 -10.61 5.17 13.25
N THR A 30 -9.36 5.55 13.50
CA THR A 30 -8.90 6.93 13.58
C THR A 30 -7.71 7.17 12.64
N ALA A 31 -7.84 8.15 11.75
CA ALA A 31 -6.79 8.53 10.82
C ALA A 31 -5.85 9.57 11.44
N GLU A 32 -4.55 9.32 11.36
CA GLU A 32 -3.47 10.27 11.63
C GLU A 32 -2.60 10.43 10.37
N ASN A 33 -1.71 11.42 10.33
CA ASN A 33 -0.83 11.61 9.18
C ASN A 33 0.03 10.38 8.90
N GLY A 34 -0.15 9.77 7.73
CA GLY A 34 0.61 8.61 7.25
C GLY A 34 0.25 7.28 7.89
N ARG A 35 -0.82 7.20 8.71
CA ARG A 35 -1.28 5.96 9.33
C ARG A 35 -2.74 6.02 9.78
N VAL A 36 -3.33 4.85 9.99
CA VAL A 36 -4.67 4.72 10.58
C VAL A 36 -4.60 3.77 11.76
N PHE A 37 -5.10 4.19 12.92
CA PHE A 37 -5.27 3.33 14.09
C PHE A 37 -6.66 2.68 14.05
N PHE A 38 -6.75 1.46 14.56
CA PHE A 38 -8.00 0.72 14.66
C PHE A 38 -7.89 -0.39 15.69
N ASN A 39 -9.05 -0.86 16.18
CA ASN A 39 -9.14 -1.96 17.12
C ASN A 39 -9.82 -3.17 16.47
N GLY A 40 -9.44 -4.35 16.92
CA GLY A 40 -10.04 -5.61 16.49
C GLY A 40 -9.42 -6.80 17.21
N ASP A 41 -9.88 -7.98 16.88
CA ASP A 41 -9.34 -9.24 17.37
C ASP A 41 -8.29 -9.84 16.42
N GLN A 42 -7.84 -11.05 16.71
CA GLN A 42 -6.88 -11.79 15.88
C GLN A 42 -7.44 -12.09 14.47
N ALA A 43 -8.76 -12.31 14.33
CA ALA A 43 -9.39 -12.48 13.03
C ALA A 43 -9.36 -11.17 12.22
N MET A 44 -9.59 -10.03 12.87
CA MET A 44 -9.47 -8.72 12.23
C MET A 44 -8.02 -8.44 11.77
N LEU A 45 -7.01 -8.85 12.54
CA LEU A 45 -5.60 -8.74 12.15
C LEU A 45 -5.32 -9.55 10.88
N ALA A 46 -5.80 -10.80 10.81
CA ALA A 46 -5.68 -11.63 9.61
C ALA A 46 -6.41 -11.01 8.42
N ARG A 47 -7.65 -10.56 8.64
CA ARG A 47 -8.50 -9.89 7.64
C ARG A 47 -7.83 -8.66 7.07
N ALA A 48 -7.28 -7.79 7.92
CA ALA A 48 -6.60 -6.56 7.50
C ALA A 48 -5.37 -6.85 6.64
N ASN A 49 -4.52 -7.82 7.02
CA ASN A 49 -3.37 -8.23 6.22
C ASN A 49 -3.76 -8.81 4.86
N ILE A 50 -4.84 -9.63 4.79
CA ILE A 50 -5.29 -10.27 3.56
C ILE A 50 -5.96 -9.26 2.61
N ASN A 51 -6.78 -8.36 3.13
CA ASN A 51 -7.69 -7.56 2.31
C ASN A 51 -7.25 -6.12 2.06
N SER A 52 -6.32 -5.56 2.87
CA SER A 52 -5.97 -4.15 2.70
C SER A 52 -5.29 -3.87 1.36
N ARG A 53 -5.87 -2.94 0.61
CA ARG A 53 -5.41 -2.49 -0.71
C ARG A 53 -4.47 -1.29 -0.61
N PHE A 54 -4.69 -0.45 0.41
CA PHE A 54 -4.08 0.89 0.49
C PHE A 54 -3.03 1.02 1.60
N ALA A 55 -3.05 0.13 2.61
CA ALA A 55 -2.04 0.11 3.65
C ALA A 55 -0.71 -0.48 3.16
N GLU A 56 0.40 0.01 3.74
CA GLU A 56 1.75 -0.53 3.49
C GLU A 56 2.07 -1.72 4.40
N ARG A 57 1.50 -1.74 5.61
CA ARG A 57 1.66 -2.76 6.64
C ARG A 57 0.47 -2.77 7.60
N ILE A 58 0.36 -3.84 8.37
CA ILE A 58 -0.50 -3.93 9.57
C ILE A 58 0.43 -4.22 10.75
N LEU A 59 0.35 -3.38 11.77
CA LEU A 59 1.20 -3.47 12.96
C LEU A 59 0.32 -3.56 14.20
N ILE A 60 0.68 -4.41 15.18
CA ILE A 60 0.09 -4.38 16.52
C ILE A 60 0.75 -3.26 17.30
N VAL A 61 -0.02 -2.39 17.92
CA VAL A 61 0.47 -1.33 18.81
C VAL A 61 0.54 -1.90 20.23
N LEU A 62 1.72 -1.93 20.80
CA LEU A 62 1.91 -2.41 22.18
C LEU A 62 1.72 -1.29 23.19
N ASP A 63 2.25 -0.10 22.90
CA ASP A 63 2.05 1.08 23.76
C ASP A 63 2.36 2.39 23.03
N ARG A 64 1.84 3.49 23.58
CA ARG A 64 2.13 4.88 23.18
C ARG A 64 2.42 5.72 24.43
N PHE A 65 3.61 6.28 24.52
CA PHE A 65 4.07 7.06 25.67
C PHE A 65 5.02 8.18 25.27
N THR A 66 5.28 9.11 26.19
CA THR A 66 6.29 10.16 25.99
C THR A 66 7.62 9.71 26.58
N ALA A 67 8.73 9.94 25.87
CA ALA A 67 10.08 9.75 26.40
C ALA A 67 11.03 10.78 25.81
N VAL A 68 11.76 11.46 26.67
CA VAL A 68 12.81 12.46 26.33
C VAL A 68 14.20 11.98 26.74
N THR A 69 14.30 10.91 27.51
CA THR A 69 15.55 10.28 27.93
C THR A 69 15.58 8.80 27.54
N PHE A 70 16.80 8.25 27.38
CA PHE A 70 16.98 6.82 27.13
C PHE A 70 16.51 5.94 28.30
N GLU A 71 16.57 6.46 29.54
CA GLU A 71 16.08 5.74 30.71
C GLU A 71 14.55 5.63 30.68
N GLU A 72 13.83 6.69 30.39
CA GLU A 72 12.37 6.65 30.21
C GLU A 72 11.96 5.69 29.10
N LEU A 73 12.66 5.72 27.95
CA LEU A 73 12.44 4.79 26.86
C LEU A 73 12.66 3.33 27.29
N PHE A 74 13.77 3.07 27.99
CA PHE A 74 14.12 1.74 28.47
C PHE A 74 13.05 1.19 29.43
N GLN A 75 12.69 1.96 30.46
CA GLN A 75 11.74 1.52 31.47
C GLN A 75 10.33 1.31 30.93
N ALA A 76 9.87 2.18 30.03
CA ALA A 76 8.58 2.01 29.39
C ALA A 76 8.53 0.76 28.52
N VAL A 77 9.55 0.52 27.69
CA VAL A 77 9.63 -0.66 26.80
C VAL A 77 9.76 -1.96 27.59
N ARG A 78 10.54 -1.97 28.69
CA ARG A 78 10.74 -3.17 29.53
C ARG A 78 9.45 -3.67 30.18
N ARG A 79 8.48 -2.78 30.47
CA ARG A 79 7.20 -3.14 31.13
C ARG A 79 6.19 -3.79 30.20
N LEU A 80 6.44 -3.80 28.87
CA LEU A 80 5.51 -4.36 27.91
C LEU A 80 5.48 -5.90 28.00
N PRO A 81 4.34 -6.53 27.70
CA PRO A 81 4.14 -7.98 27.85
C PRO A 81 4.78 -8.75 26.69
N TRP A 82 6.11 -8.71 26.57
CA TRP A 82 6.83 -9.26 25.43
C TRP A 82 6.67 -10.76 25.28
N SER A 83 6.60 -11.51 26.37
CA SER A 83 6.43 -12.98 26.37
C SER A 83 5.05 -13.44 25.86
N GLU A 84 4.05 -12.55 25.80
CA GLU A 84 2.78 -12.86 25.15
C GLU A 84 2.90 -12.96 23.61
N PHE A 85 3.94 -12.35 23.03
CA PHE A 85 4.13 -12.26 21.58
C PHE A 85 5.39 -12.96 21.09
N ILE A 86 6.48 -12.96 21.87
CA ILE A 86 7.81 -13.39 21.46
C ILE A 86 8.21 -14.61 22.28
N GLY A 87 8.42 -15.74 21.63
CA GLY A 87 8.89 -16.98 22.23
C GLY A 87 10.38 -16.93 22.59
N SER A 88 10.84 -17.87 23.43
CA SER A 88 12.22 -17.93 23.92
C SER A 88 13.29 -18.15 22.83
N THR A 89 12.91 -18.64 21.66
CA THR A 89 13.81 -18.88 20.53
C THR A 89 13.62 -17.89 19.37
N ASP A 90 12.64 -16.98 19.48
CA ASP A 90 12.26 -16.12 18.36
C ASP A 90 13.28 -15.01 18.11
N THR A 91 13.32 -14.56 16.86
CA THR A 91 14.16 -13.45 16.41
C THR A 91 13.39 -12.15 16.51
N PHE A 92 13.93 -11.12 17.17
CA PHE A 92 13.23 -9.86 17.39
C PHE A 92 14.09 -8.62 17.04
N PRO A 93 14.32 -8.36 15.74
CA PRO A 93 15.04 -7.17 15.29
C PRO A 93 14.23 -5.90 15.55
N VAL A 94 14.94 -4.82 15.89
CA VAL A 94 14.33 -3.50 16.14
C VAL A 94 14.61 -2.57 14.98
N LYS A 95 13.56 -1.96 14.40
CA LYS A 95 13.65 -0.92 13.37
C LYS A 95 12.74 0.24 13.73
N GLY A 96 13.04 1.42 13.23
CA GLY A 96 12.17 2.57 13.46
C GLY A 96 12.78 3.87 12.99
N TYR A 97 12.15 4.96 13.40
CA TYR A 97 12.58 6.31 13.07
C TYR A 97 12.25 7.28 14.20
N SER A 98 12.98 8.40 14.21
CA SER A 98 12.72 9.53 15.10
C SER A 98 12.70 10.83 14.29
N ILE A 99 11.66 11.64 14.49
CA ILE A 99 11.45 12.91 13.79
C ILE A 99 11.10 13.99 14.80
N SER A 100 11.83 15.12 14.75
CA SER A 100 11.58 16.29 15.60
C SER A 100 11.46 15.96 17.09
N SER A 101 12.36 15.10 17.58
CA SER A 101 12.32 14.56 18.93
C SER A 101 13.69 14.69 19.62
N THR A 102 13.68 14.71 20.95
CA THR A 102 14.87 14.75 21.79
C THR A 102 15.74 13.52 21.58
N LEU A 103 15.12 12.34 21.54
CA LEU A 103 15.77 11.06 21.21
C LEU A 103 15.90 10.93 19.68
N HIS A 104 16.87 11.61 19.08
CA HIS A 104 17.06 11.65 17.63
C HIS A 104 17.99 10.57 17.05
N SER A 105 18.85 9.95 17.86
CA SER A 105 19.75 8.87 17.42
C SER A 105 18.97 7.57 17.26
N VAL A 106 18.57 7.25 16.02
CA VAL A 106 17.86 6.00 15.70
C VAL A 106 18.66 4.76 16.11
N PRO A 107 19.99 4.64 15.85
CA PRO A 107 20.77 3.48 16.28
C PRO A 107 20.80 3.28 17.79
N ASP A 108 20.86 4.36 18.59
CA ASP A 108 20.87 4.27 20.03
C ASP A 108 19.48 3.90 20.58
N CYS A 109 18.42 4.48 20.03
CA CYS A 109 17.05 4.03 20.35
C CYS A 109 16.86 2.52 20.06
N GLN A 110 17.35 2.03 18.92
CA GLN A 110 17.30 0.60 18.58
C GLN A 110 17.99 -0.27 19.63
N LYS A 111 19.21 0.11 20.06
CA LYS A 111 19.98 -0.61 21.08
C LYS A 111 19.26 -0.61 22.43
N ILE A 112 18.73 0.54 22.85
CA ILE A 112 18.02 0.69 24.13
C ILE A 112 16.74 -0.14 24.12
N ILE A 113 15.94 -0.07 23.05
CA ILE A 113 14.72 -0.87 22.91
C ILE A 113 15.06 -2.36 22.91
N LYS A 114 16.05 -2.82 22.11
CA LYS A 114 16.47 -4.22 22.08
C LYS A 114 16.90 -4.69 23.47
N LYS A 115 17.69 -3.89 24.20
CA LYS A 115 18.13 -4.20 25.56
C LYS A 115 16.94 -4.33 26.53
N ALA A 116 15.98 -3.41 26.46
CA ALA A 116 14.79 -3.43 27.31
C ALA A 116 13.95 -4.69 27.09
N VAL A 117 13.75 -5.09 25.81
CA VAL A 117 13.06 -6.34 25.45
C VAL A 117 13.80 -7.57 25.99
N VAL A 118 15.11 -7.63 25.79
CA VAL A 118 15.95 -8.74 26.31
C VAL A 118 15.84 -8.87 27.83
N GLU A 119 15.92 -7.75 28.56
CA GLU A 119 15.82 -7.81 30.05
C GLU A 119 14.41 -8.25 30.49
N SER A 120 13.34 -7.81 29.82
CA SER A 120 11.98 -8.28 30.07
C SER A 120 11.84 -9.79 29.83
N LEU A 121 12.27 -10.27 28.66
CA LEU A 121 12.15 -11.67 28.27
C LEU A 121 13.04 -12.60 29.16
N LYS A 122 14.19 -12.11 29.65
CA LYS A 122 15.01 -12.85 30.63
C LYS A 122 14.28 -13.11 31.94
N GLU A 123 13.53 -12.12 32.43
CA GLU A 123 12.71 -12.24 33.62
C GLU A 123 11.59 -13.26 33.44
N ASP A 124 10.90 -13.21 32.29
CA ASP A 124 9.75 -14.08 32.00
C ASP A 124 10.18 -15.54 31.74
N TYR A 125 11.25 -15.74 30.97
CA TYR A 125 11.70 -17.08 30.54
C TYR A 125 12.75 -17.69 31.45
N HIS A 126 13.32 -16.94 32.37
CA HIS A 126 14.42 -17.38 33.29
C HIS A 126 15.66 -17.90 32.54
N ILE A 127 15.97 -17.29 31.38
CA ILE A 127 17.14 -17.59 30.53
C ILE A 127 18.01 -16.35 30.37
N ASN A 128 19.30 -16.55 30.12
CA ASN A 128 20.26 -15.45 29.97
C ASN A 128 20.70 -15.20 28.54
N TRP A 129 20.33 -16.10 27.61
CA TRP A 129 20.72 -16.05 26.22
C TRP A 129 19.56 -16.44 25.32
N PHE A 130 19.39 -15.72 24.17
CA PHE A 130 18.39 -15.98 23.15
C PHE A 130 19.09 -16.36 21.84
N ASP A 131 18.85 -17.57 21.33
CA ASP A 131 19.49 -18.08 20.11
C ASP A 131 18.99 -17.42 18.83
N GLU A 132 17.83 -16.76 18.89
CA GLU A 132 17.18 -16.06 17.79
C GLU A 132 17.11 -16.89 16.50
N THR A 133 16.72 -18.17 16.59
CA THR A 133 16.60 -19.13 15.47
C THR A 133 15.15 -19.35 15.02
N GLY A 134 14.19 -18.86 15.80
CA GLY A 134 12.76 -18.99 15.56
C GLY A 134 12.18 -17.96 14.60
N PRO A 135 10.85 -17.86 14.53
CA PRO A 135 10.14 -16.87 13.73
C PRO A 135 10.58 -15.42 14.02
N VAL A 136 10.47 -14.57 13.01
CA VAL A 136 10.88 -13.16 13.13
C VAL A 136 9.70 -12.31 13.62
N HIS A 137 9.90 -11.66 14.77
CA HIS A 137 8.99 -10.67 15.35
C HIS A 137 9.62 -9.28 15.24
N GLN A 138 9.50 -8.64 14.08
CA GLN A 138 10.11 -7.32 13.90
C GLN A 138 9.43 -6.28 14.78
N ILE A 139 10.16 -5.76 15.76
CA ILE A 139 9.74 -4.63 16.58
C ILE A 139 9.93 -3.36 15.76
N GLN A 140 8.87 -2.56 15.64
CA GLN A 140 8.95 -1.24 15.06
C GLN A 140 8.70 -0.16 16.11
N PHE A 141 9.47 0.92 16.04
CA PHE A 141 9.21 2.12 16.84
C PHE A 141 9.10 3.35 15.97
N SER A 142 8.29 4.29 16.40
CA SER A 142 8.30 5.65 15.88
C SER A 142 8.36 6.64 17.03
N ILE A 143 9.25 7.63 16.94
CA ILE A 143 9.30 8.76 17.86
C ILE A 143 8.99 10.01 17.07
N LEU A 144 7.89 10.66 17.39
CA LEU A 144 7.45 11.88 16.72
C LEU A 144 7.10 12.94 17.78
N LYS A 145 7.87 14.03 17.84
CA LYS A 145 7.69 15.08 18.85
C LYS A 145 7.65 14.49 20.27
N ASP A 146 8.65 13.64 20.58
CA ASP A 146 8.84 12.92 21.84
C ASP A 146 7.73 11.87 22.16
N GLN A 147 6.73 11.71 21.32
CA GLN A 147 5.75 10.64 21.44
C GLN A 147 6.30 9.35 20.82
N VAL A 148 6.50 8.36 21.64
CA VAL A 148 6.96 7.01 21.25
C VAL A 148 5.77 6.13 20.99
N THR A 149 5.83 5.35 19.91
CA THR A 149 4.89 4.24 19.65
C THR A 149 5.73 2.98 19.44
N ILE A 150 5.47 1.94 20.21
CA ILE A 150 6.10 0.62 20.06
C ILE A 150 5.11 -0.34 19.42
N MET A 151 5.56 -1.04 18.37
CA MET A 151 4.70 -1.85 17.52
C MET A 151 5.38 -3.17 17.14
N LEU A 152 4.58 -4.19 16.80
CA LEU A 152 5.04 -5.44 16.18
C LEU A 152 4.56 -5.51 14.72
N ASP A 153 5.47 -5.80 13.80
CA ASP A 153 5.17 -5.92 12.37
C ASP A 153 4.60 -7.31 12.04
N THR A 154 3.30 -7.38 11.86
CA THR A 154 2.59 -8.63 11.53
C THR A 154 2.69 -8.99 10.05
N THR A 155 3.00 -8.02 9.20
CA THR A 155 3.00 -8.17 7.74
C THR A 155 4.28 -8.82 7.20
N GLY A 156 5.44 -8.39 7.69
CA GLY A 156 6.75 -8.81 7.17
C GLY A 156 7.11 -8.10 5.87
N THR A 157 6.99 -8.77 4.73
CA THR A 157 7.13 -8.11 3.41
C THR A 157 5.97 -7.14 3.19
N GLY A 158 6.25 -5.87 2.87
CA GLY A 158 5.23 -4.83 2.74
C GLY A 158 4.05 -5.20 1.84
N LEU A 159 2.85 -4.72 2.16
CA LEU A 159 1.61 -5.09 1.46
C LEU A 159 1.61 -4.68 -0.01
N HIS A 160 2.32 -3.62 -0.41
CA HIS A 160 2.49 -3.26 -1.81
C HIS A 160 3.10 -4.39 -2.64
N LYS A 161 3.98 -5.23 -2.09
CA LYS A 161 4.51 -6.41 -2.78
C LYS A 161 3.47 -7.53 -2.80
N ARG A 162 2.50 -7.47 -3.73
CA ARG A 162 1.43 -8.45 -3.88
C ARG A 162 1.92 -9.84 -4.29
N GLY A 163 3.11 -9.92 -4.92
CA GLY A 163 3.72 -11.16 -5.39
C GLY A 163 3.52 -11.43 -6.89
N TYR A 164 2.66 -10.69 -7.57
CA TYR A 164 2.45 -10.89 -9.01
C TYR A 164 3.54 -10.26 -9.90
N ARG A 165 4.33 -9.32 -9.36
CA ARG A 165 5.36 -8.56 -10.09
C ARG A 165 6.76 -8.82 -9.53
N PRO A 166 7.40 -9.96 -9.85
CA PRO A 166 8.79 -10.23 -9.45
C PRO A 166 9.79 -9.36 -10.23
N GLU A 167 9.45 -9.03 -11.48
CA GLU A 167 10.19 -8.15 -12.37
C GLU A 167 9.36 -6.93 -12.71
N SER A 168 9.98 -5.79 -12.91
CA SER A 168 9.33 -4.53 -13.26
C SER A 168 10.28 -3.65 -14.06
N ASN A 169 9.72 -2.72 -14.83
CA ASN A 169 10.45 -1.65 -15.48
C ASN A 169 11.15 -0.76 -14.42
N ALA A 170 12.05 0.11 -14.87
CA ALA A 170 12.64 1.12 -14.00
C ALA A 170 11.54 1.99 -13.35
N ALA A 171 11.59 2.14 -12.02
CA ALA A 171 10.70 3.00 -11.22
C ALA A 171 9.17 2.78 -11.40
N PRO A 172 8.63 1.55 -11.28
CA PRO A 172 7.21 1.31 -11.40
C PRO A 172 6.42 1.95 -10.24
N ILE A 173 5.17 2.34 -10.52
CA ILE A 173 4.25 2.80 -9.47
C ILE A 173 4.01 1.67 -8.44
N ARG A 174 3.92 2.02 -7.15
CA ARG A 174 3.57 1.03 -6.11
C ARG A 174 2.13 0.55 -6.29
N GLU A 175 1.91 -0.71 -6.00
CA GLU A 175 0.60 -1.36 -6.11
C GLU A 175 -0.44 -0.69 -5.21
N THR A 176 -0.08 -0.32 -3.97
CA THR A 176 -0.95 0.42 -3.04
C THR A 176 -1.38 1.79 -3.60
N LEU A 177 -0.46 2.49 -4.27
CA LEU A 177 -0.76 3.76 -4.93
C LEU A 177 -1.65 3.54 -6.17
N ALA A 178 -1.34 2.56 -7.01
CA ALA A 178 -2.15 2.24 -8.19
C ALA A 178 -3.60 1.88 -7.84
N ALA A 179 -3.79 1.02 -6.82
CA ALA A 179 -5.11 0.70 -6.28
C ALA A 179 -5.84 1.97 -5.79
N ALA A 180 -5.13 2.87 -5.10
CA ALA A 180 -5.69 4.12 -4.62
C ALA A 180 -6.12 5.06 -5.78
N LEU A 181 -5.31 5.17 -6.84
CA LEU A 181 -5.67 5.97 -8.02
C LEU A 181 -6.95 5.45 -8.68
N CYS A 182 -7.09 4.14 -8.83
CA CYS A 182 -8.31 3.50 -9.36
C CYS A 182 -9.53 3.81 -8.48
N SER A 183 -9.38 3.67 -7.16
CA SER A 183 -10.47 3.97 -6.20
C SER A 183 -10.87 5.44 -6.21
N LEU A 184 -9.89 6.38 -6.22
CA LEU A 184 -10.12 7.82 -6.28
C LEU A 184 -10.78 8.25 -7.60
N SER A 185 -10.50 7.55 -8.70
CA SER A 185 -11.14 7.73 -10.01
C SER A 185 -12.57 7.16 -10.09
N ARG A 186 -13.09 6.63 -8.96
CA ARG A 186 -14.43 6.06 -8.84
C ARG A 186 -14.65 4.86 -9.76
N LEU A 187 -13.61 4.06 -10.01
CA LEU A 187 -13.71 2.85 -10.80
C LEU A 187 -14.80 1.92 -10.24
N ARG A 188 -15.61 1.34 -11.12
CA ARG A 188 -16.69 0.40 -10.80
C ARG A 188 -16.52 -0.91 -11.57
N HIS A 189 -17.07 -1.99 -11.06
CA HIS A 189 -17.02 -3.33 -11.67
C HIS A 189 -17.74 -3.46 -13.01
N TYR A 190 -18.46 -2.43 -13.46
CA TYR A 190 -19.14 -2.32 -14.74
C TYR A 190 -18.55 -1.19 -15.62
N HIS A 191 -17.39 -0.62 -15.23
CA HIS A 191 -16.67 0.33 -16.08
C HIS A 191 -15.63 -0.39 -16.93
N THR A 192 -15.25 0.25 -18.02
CA THR A 192 -14.03 -0.09 -18.74
C THR A 192 -12.90 0.77 -18.22
N LEU A 193 -11.78 0.14 -17.79
CA LEU A 193 -10.56 0.83 -17.37
C LEU A 193 -9.61 1.00 -18.55
N TYR A 194 -8.98 2.15 -18.64
CA TYR A 194 -7.94 2.43 -19.65
C TYR A 194 -6.66 2.94 -18.99
N ASP A 195 -5.52 2.46 -19.48
CA ASP A 195 -4.19 2.98 -19.15
C ASP A 195 -3.31 2.97 -20.42
N PRO A 196 -3.16 4.13 -21.12
CA PRO A 196 -2.38 4.22 -22.35
C PRO A 196 -0.86 4.35 -22.12
N PHE A 197 -0.39 4.23 -20.90
CA PHE A 197 1.02 4.17 -20.50
C PHE A 197 1.22 3.06 -19.47
N CYS A 198 0.76 1.84 -19.81
CA CYS A 198 0.55 0.79 -18.81
C CYS A 198 1.85 0.22 -18.22
N GLY A 199 2.99 0.35 -18.91
CA GLY A 199 4.28 -0.14 -18.44
C GLY A 199 4.22 -1.61 -18.04
N SER A 200 4.42 -1.91 -16.75
CA SER A 200 4.31 -3.27 -16.20
C SER A 200 2.89 -3.67 -15.78
N GLY A 201 1.87 -2.88 -16.15
CA GLY A 201 0.45 -3.17 -15.95
C GLY A 201 -0.10 -2.93 -14.55
N THR A 202 0.63 -2.25 -13.67
CA THR A 202 0.25 -2.16 -12.26
C THR A 202 -1.14 -1.54 -12.05
N ILE A 203 -1.48 -0.45 -12.76
CA ILE A 203 -2.79 0.22 -12.66
C ILE A 203 -3.91 -0.69 -13.17
N LEU A 204 -3.71 -1.36 -14.30
CA LEU A 204 -4.69 -2.27 -14.89
C LEU A 204 -4.95 -3.47 -13.98
N ILE A 205 -3.89 -4.06 -13.43
CA ILE A 205 -3.98 -5.22 -12.53
C ILE A 205 -4.68 -4.85 -11.22
N GLU A 206 -4.25 -3.78 -10.53
CA GLU A 206 -4.88 -3.34 -9.29
C GLU A 206 -6.34 -2.89 -9.52
N GLY A 207 -6.63 -2.23 -10.66
CA GLY A 207 -7.99 -1.88 -11.07
C GLY A 207 -8.88 -3.10 -11.29
N SER A 208 -8.35 -4.13 -11.96
CA SER A 208 -9.05 -5.41 -12.17
C SER A 208 -9.28 -6.17 -10.86
N MET A 209 -8.28 -6.21 -9.98
CA MET A 209 -8.42 -6.79 -8.63
C MET A 209 -9.47 -6.05 -7.80
N LEU A 210 -9.53 -4.73 -7.92
CA LEU A 210 -10.54 -3.90 -7.24
C LEU A 210 -11.94 -4.19 -7.79
N ALA A 211 -12.12 -4.26 -9.10
CA ALA A 211 -13.40 -4.52 -9.76
C ALA A 211 -13.92 -5.93 -9.43
N ALA A 212 -13.06 -6.94 -9.51
CA ALA A 212 -13.39 -8.33 -9.20
C ALA A 212 -13.39 -8.64 -7.69
N ASN A 213 -13.07 -7.66 -6.85
CA ASN A 213 -12.94 -7.81 -5.40
C ASN A 213 -11.94 -8.91 -4.98
N VAL A 214 -10.85 -9.08 -5.73
CA VAL A 214 -9.76 -10.00 -5.37
C VAL A 214 -8.93 -9.38 -4.26
N ALA A 215 -8.81 -10.04 -3.11
CA ALA A 215 -8.03 -9.56 -1.98
C ALA A 215 -6.53 -9.57 -2.29
N PRO A 216 -5.78 -8.46 -2.05
CA PRO A 216 -4.37 -8.38 -2.45
C PRO A 216 -3.45 -9.38 -1.76
N GLY A 217 -3.79 -9.77 -0.54
CA GLY A 217 -3.01 -10.69 0.29
C GLY A 217 -3.44 -12.16 0.21
N ILE A 218 -4.41 -12.50 -0.65
CA ILE A 218 -5.08 -13.81 -0.66
C ILE A 218 -4.11 -15.00 -0.84
N ASN A 219 -3.04 -14.81 -1.63
CA ASN A 219 -2.02 -15.82 -1.92
C ASN A 219 -0.68 -15.53 -1.21
N ARG A 220 -0.64 -14.63 -0.24
CA ARG A 220 0.58 -14.25 0.45
C ARG A 220 0.71 -14.94 1.80
N ASN A 221 1.96 -15.05 2.26
CA ASN A 221 2.29 -15.32 3.65
C ASN A 221 2.64 -14.02 4.36
N PHE A 222 2.38 -13.98 5.67
CA PHE A 222 2.66 -12.85 6.53
C PHE A 222 3.62 -13.28 7.65
N ALA A 223 4.33 -12.33 8.28
CA ALA A 223 5.26 -12.67 9.34
C ALA A 223 4.54 -13.38 10.50
N CYS A 224 3.36 -12.90 10.88
CA CYS A 224 2.60 -13.44 11.99
C CYS A 224 1.91 -14.79 11.72
N ASP A 225 1.93 -15.32 10.49
CA ASP A 225 1.44 -16.67 10.18
C ASP A 225 2.18 -17.75 11.01
N ARG A 226 3.41 -17.46 11.44
CA ARG A 226 4.29 -18.39 12.17
C ARG A 226 4.40 -18.13 13.66
N TRP A 227 3.75 -17.09 14.18
CA TRP A 227 3.93 -16.69 15.58
C TRP A 227 3.14 -17.55 16.58
N GLY A 228 2.19 -18.36 16.12
CA GLY A 228 1.27 -19.09 17.01
C GLY A 228 0.28 -18.21 17.76
N PHE A 229 0.50 -16.90 17.75
CA PHE A 229 -0.36 -15.90 18.38
C PHE A 229 -1.73 -15.80 17.70
N VAL A 230 -1.77 -15.84 16.37
CA VAL A 230 -3.03 -15.90 15.61
C VAL A 230 -3.35 -17.35 15.29
N PRO A 231 -4.50 -17.90 15.74
CA PRO A 231 -4.86 -19.28 15.44
C PRO A 231 -4.92 -19.56 13.93
N GLU A 232 -4.38 -20.69 13.50
CA GLU A 232 -4.41 -21.10 12.09
C GLU A 232 -5.82 -21.11 11.50
N ALA A 233 -6.82 -21.46 12.34
CA ALA A 233 -8.23 -21.45 11.96
C ALA A 233 -8.69 -20.03 11.54
N ALA A 234 -8.23 -18.97 12.20
CA ALA A 234 -8.58 -17.59 11.83
C ALA A 234 -8.03 -17.23 10.45
N TRP A 235 -6.78 -17.59 10.14
CA TRP A 235 -6.20 -17.41 8.81
C TRP A 235 -6.96 -18.17 7.73
N LYS A 236 -7.28 -19.44 7.98
CA LYS A 236 -8.06 -20.26 7.03
C LYS A 236 -9.45 -19.66 6.77
N GLN A 237 -10.13 -19.24 7.82
CA GLN A 237 -11.46 -18.65 7.72
C GLN A 237 -11.44 -17.33 6.93
N GLU A 238 -10.50 -16.42 7.24
CA GLU A 238 -10.43 -15.13 6.55
C GLU A 238 -9.96 -15.27 5.09
N ARG A 239 -9.11 -16.26 4.76
CA ARG A 239 -8.78 -16.59 3.36
C ARG A 239 -9.98 -17.16 2.62
N ALA A 240 -10.75 -18.07 3.24
CA ALA A 240 -11.98 -18.63 2.65
C ALA A 240 -12.99 -17.49 2.37
N ARG A 241 -13.24 -16.63 3.36
CA ARG A 241 -14.08 -15.44 3.20
C ARG A 241 -13.61 -14.55 2.04
N ALA A 242 -12.31 -14.29 1.94
CA ALA A 242 -11.74 -13.50 0.84
C ALA A 242 -11.98 -14.16 -0.53
N HIS A 243 -11.90 -15.49 -0.62
CA HIS A 243 -12.22 -16.23 -1.84
C HIS A 243 -13.70 -16.15 -2.21
N GLU A 244 -14.59 -16.30 -1.24
CA GLU A 244 -16.05 -16.20 -1.44
C GLU A 244 -16.48 -14.81 -1.90
N CYS A 245 -15.76 -13.77 -1.49
CA CYS A 245 -16.03 -12.40 -1.89
C CYS A 245 -15.57 -12.04 -3.32
N ILE A 246 -14.83 -12.92 -4.01
CA ILE A 246 -14.40 -12.68 -5.39
C ILE A 246 -15.62 -12.69 -6.31
N LYS A 247 -15.76 -11.63 -7.08
CA LYS A 247 -16.80 -11.51 -8.10
C LYS A 247 -16.29 -12.09 -9.41
N THR A 248 -16.88 -13.17 -9.87
CA THR A 248 -16.49 -13.87 -11.12
C THR A 248 -17.32 -13.46 -12.31
N ASP A 249 -18.56 -13.02 -12.08
CA ASP A 249 -19.49 -12.58 -13.12
C ASP A 249 -19.60 -11.05 -13.07
N ILE A 250 -18.63 -10.36 -13.70
CA ILE A 250 -18.56 -8.91 -13.79
C ILE A 250 -18.37 -8.47 -15.23
N ASP A 251 -19.09 -7.44 -15.60
CA ASP A 251 -18.93 -6.75 -16.89
C ASP A 251 -17.81 -5.69 -16.78
N PHE A 252 -16.58 -6.17 -16.61
CA PHE A 252 -15.40 -5.34 -16.45
C PHE A 252 -14.34 -5.70 -17.48
N GLN A 253 -13.76 -4.70 -18.12
CA GLN A 253 -12.64 -4.83 -19.04
C GLN A 253 -11.59 -3.76 -18.76
N ALA A 254 -10.34 -4.09 -18.99
CA ALA A 254 -9.20 -3.21 -18.83
C ALA A 254 -8.36 -3.18 -20.11
N PHE A 255 -8.21 -2.02 -20.71
CA PHE A 255 -7.43 -1.80 -21.93
C PHE A 255 -6.14 -1.10 -21.58
N GLY A 256 -5.01 -1.70 -21.93
CA GLY A 256 -3.69 -1.14 -21.74
C GLY A 256 -2.93 -1.01 -23.04
N SER A 257 -2.21 0.09 -23.20
CA SER A 257 -1.23 0.23 -24.25
C SER A 257 0.08 0.83 -23.75
N ASP A 258 1.14 0.56 -24.46
CA ASP A 258 2.46 1.12 -24.27
C ASP A 258 3.20 1.13 -25.60
N LEU A 259 4.15 2.04 -25.82
CA LEU A 259 5.02 2.04 -26.99
C LEU A 259 6.01 0.89 -27.01
N ASP A 260 6.37 0.39 -25.82
CA ASP A 260 7.34 -0.69 -25.65
C ASP A 260 6.64 -2.06 -25.67
N PRO A 261 6.84 -2.90 -26.70
CA PRO A 261 6.28 -4.25 -26.77
C PRO A 261 6.68 -5.12 -25.57
N HIS A 262 7.89 -4.91 -25.01
CA HIS A 262 8.34 -5.65 -23.84
C HIS A 262 7.52 -5.29 -22.58
N ALA A 263 7.09 -4.03 -22.44
CA ALA A 263 6.19 -3.61 -21.37
C ALA A 263 4.83 -4.33 -21.48
N ILE A 264 4.32 -4.54 -22.69
CA ILE A 264 3.08 -5.26 -22.96
C ILE A 264 3.22 -6.75 -22.58
N GLU A 265 4.31 -7.41 -22.97
CA GLU A 265 4.59 -8.80 -22.57
C GLU A 265 4.69 -8.94 -21.05
N LEU A 266 5.41 -8.04 -20.39
CA LEU A 266 5.55 -8.01 -18.94
C LEU A 266 4.19 -7.80 -18.24
N THR A 267 3.35 -6.92 -18.77
CA THR A 267 1.99 -6.70 -18.28
C THR A 267 1.15 -7.98 -18.38
N ALA A 268 1.21 -8.71 -19.50
CA ALA A 268 0.47 -9.96 -19.66
C ALA A 268 0.92 -11.04 -18.65
N ILE A 269 2.23 -11.18 -18.44
CA ILE A 269 2.82 -12.10 -17.45
C ILE A 269 2.34 -11.75 -16.04
N ASN A 270 2.41 -10.48 -15.65
CA ASN A 270 2.01 -10.01 -14.34
C ASN A 270 0.51 -10.19 -14.10
N ALA A 271 -0.33 -9.87 -15.09
CA ALA A 271 -1.78 -10.06 -15.03
C ALA A 271 -2.19 -11.54 -14.85
N LYS A 272 -1.49 -12.44 -15.55
CA LYS A 272 -1.68 -13.89 -15.37
C LYS A 272 -1.33 -14.34 -13.96
N ARG A 273 -0.22 -13.86 -13.39
CA ARG A 273 0.18 -14.14 -12.00
C ARG A 273 -0.81 -13.59 -10.97
N ALA A 274 -1.36 -12.40 -11.24
CA ALA A 274 -2.41 -11.79 -10.42
C ALA A 274 -3.79 -12.47 -10.59
N ARG A 275 -3.95 -13.41 -11.53
CA ARG A 275 -5.19 -14.10 -11.90
C ARG A 275 -6.31 -13.16 -12.36
N VAL A 276 -5.94 -12.09 -13.06
CA VAL A 276 -6.87 -11.11 -13.64
C VAL A 276 -6.68 -10.92 -15.15
N GLY A 277 -5.84 -11.76 -15.77
CA GLY A 277 -5.51 -11.66 -17.20
C GLY A 277 -6.71 -11.75 -18.13
N GLN A 278 -7.80 -12.42 -17.71
CA GLN A 278 -9.04 -12.50 -18.48
C GLN A 278 -9.76 -11.16 -18.68
N TYR A 279 -9.45 -10.17 -17.87
CA TYR A 279 -10.03 -8.82 -17.97
C TYR A 279 -9.20 -7.86 -18.83
N LEU A 280 -7.94 -8.21 -19.17
CA LEU A 280 -7.00 -7.32 -19.83
C LEU A 280 -6.96 -7.52 -21.33
N HIS A 281 -7.03 -6.41 -22.04
CA HIS A 281 -6.79 -6.28 -23.48
C HIS A 281 -5.58 -5.37 -23.66
N LEU A 282 -4.52 -5.89 -24.27
CA LEU A 282 -3.23 -5.22 -24.33
C LEU A 282 -2.81 -5.02 -25.78
N ASP A 283 -2.28 -3.85 -26.10
CA ASP A 283 -1.81 -3.49 -27.45
C ASP A 283 -0.53 -2.65 -27.37
N THR A 284 0.32 -2.76 -28.40
CA THR A 284 1.43 -1.86 -28.59
C THR A 284 0.97 -0.68 -29.43
N ALA A 285 0.79 0.49 -28.80
CA ALA A 285 0.24 1.67 -29.49
C ALA A 285 0.77 2.98 -28.90
N ASP A 286 0.82 4.01 -29.75
CA ASP A 286 1.12 5.38 -29.35
C ASP A 286 -0.13 6.03 -28.75
N ILE A 287 0.05 6.91 -27.75
CA ILE A 287 -1.04 7.74 -27.21
C ILE A 287 -1.71 8.61 -28.28
N ALA A 288 -0.99 8.98 -29.33
CA ALA A 288 -1.53 9.70 -30.45
C ALA A 288 -2.64 8.93 -31.19
N ASP A 289 -2.63 7.60 -31.10
CA ASP A 289 -3.64 6.72 -31.69
C ASP A 289 -4.79 6.39 -30.72
N PHE A 290 -4.74 6.89 -29.48
CA PHE A 290 -5.76 6.61 -28.46
C PHE A 290 -7.15 7.06 -28.92
N ASN A 291 -8.03 6.09 -29.12
CA ASN A 291 -9.42 6.31 -29.54
C ASN A 291 -10.35 5.24 -28.96
N PRO A 292 -10.77 5.36 -27.69
CA PRO A 292 -11.62 4.37 -27.06
C PRO A 292 -13.02 4.34 -27.65
N GLN A 293 -13.55 3.14 -27.90
CA GLN A 293 -14.85 2.91 -28.55
C GLN A 293 -16.00 2.72 -27.55
N THR A 294 -15.72 2.69 -26.24
CA THR A 294 -16.75 2.47 -25.22
C THR A 294 -17.51 3.75 -24.87
N GLU A 295 -18.81 3.61 -24.59
CA GLU A 295 -19.64 4.75 -24.16
C GLU A 295 -19.23 5.28 -22.78
N ARG A 296 -18.76 4.40 -21.89
CA ARG A 296 -18.34 4.72 -20.52
C ARG A 296 -16.94 4.20 -20.27
N GLY A 297 -16.17 4.95 -19.52
CA GLY A 297 -14.80 4.56 -19.23
C GLY A 297 -14.22 5.33 -18.04
N THR A 298 -13.26 4.69 -17.42
CA THR A 298 -12.38 5.31 -16.41
C THR A 298 -10.95 5.16 -16.93
N LEU A 299 -10.30 6.29 -17.22
CA LEU A 299 -8.90 6.29 -17.57
C LEU A 299 -8.08 6.66 -16.33
N VAL A 300 -7.12 5.82 -15.97
CA VAL A 300 -6.17 6.07 -14.88
C VAL A 300 -4.78 5.80 -15.40
N THR A 301 -3.90 6.78 -15.31
CA THR A 301 -2.57 6.63 -15.89
C THR A 301 -1.48 7.37 -15.13
N ASN A 302 -0.26 6.82 -15.22
CA ASN A 302 0.97 7.38 -14.74
C ASN A 302 1.92 7.58 -15.95
N PRO A 303 1.75 8.67 -16.71
CA PRO A 303 2.57 8.92 -17.89
C PRO A 303 4.04 9.13 -17.49
N PRO A 304 5.01 8.94 -18.41
CA PRO A 304 6.39 9.29 -18.14
C PRO A 304 6.50 10.79 -17.83
N TYR A 305 7.33 11.13 -16.85
CA TYR A 305 7.66 12.50 -16.50
C TYR A 305 9.17 12.65 -16.40
N GLY A 306 9.66 13.75 -16.97
CA GLY A 306 11.08 13.98 -17.11
C GLY A 306 11.77 14.28 -15.78
N GLU A 307 12.95 13.68 -15.59
CA GLU A 307 13.88 14.02 -14.51
C GLU A 307 14.95 15.03 -14.96
N ARG A 308 15.07 15.28 -16.31
CA ARG A 308 16.03 16.18 -16.95
C ARG A 308 15.32 17.17 -17.87
N MET A 309 15.97 18.31 -18.18
CA MET A 309 15.31 19.41 -18.91
C MET A 309 14.86 19.03 -20.33
N LEU A 310 15.51 18.09 -21.02
CA LEU A 310 15.06 17.54 -22.31
C LEU A 310 13.80 16.68 -22.14
N ASP A 311 13.80 15.82 -21.13
CA ASP A 311 12.68 14.93 -20.82
C ASP A 311 11.43 15.71 -20.35
N ILE A 312 11.63 16.89 -19.72
CA ILE A 312 10.51 17.77 -19.31
C ILE A 312 9.75 18.30 -20.53
N ARG A 313 10.45 18.70 -21.61
CA ARG A 313 9.78 19.17 -22.85
C ARG A 313 9.02 18.05 -23.55
N GLU A 314 9.55 16.85 -23.54
CA GLU A 314 8.88 15.67 -24.07
C GLU A 314 7.65 15.34 -23.24
N ALA A 315 7.73 15.39 -21.91
CA ALA A 315 6.59 15.19 -21.03
C ALA A 315 5.50 16.26 -21.24
N GLU A 316 5.87 17.54 -21.35
CA GLU A 316 4.92 18.60 -21.67
C GLU A 316 4.24 18.44 -23.03
N TRP A 317 4.98 18.00 -24.04
CA TRP A 317 4.41 17.67 -25.35
C TRP A 317 3.41 16.53 -25.25
N LEU A 318 3.74 15.50 -24.51
CA LEU A 318 2.90 14.35 -24.24
C LEU A 318 1.60 14.77 -23.55
N TYR A 319 1.68 15.68 -22.54
CA TYR A 319 0.50 16.20 -21.86
C TYR A 319 -0.44 16.98 -22.79
N ARG A 320 0.09 17.66 -23.82
CA ARG A 320 -0.75 18.32 -24.85
C ARG A 320 -1.51 17.29 -25.68
N ILE A 321 -0.84 16.23 -26.15
CA ILE A 321 -1.50 15.13 -26.85
C ILE A 321 -2.58 14.49 -25.97
N MET A 322 -2.26 14.20 -24.70
CA MET A 322 -3.24 13.68 -23.76
C MET A 322 -4.44 14.61 -23.62
N GLY A 323 -4.23 15.93 -23.54
CA GLY A 323 -5.29 16.92 -23.48
C GLY A 323 -6.22 16.90 -24.69
N GLU A 324 -5.69 16.68 -25.89
CA GLU A 324 -6.45 16.52 -27.12
C GLU A 324 -7.21 15.19 -27.17
N LYS A 325 -6.59 14.10 -26.70
CA LYS A 325 -7.16 12.75 -26.75
C LYS A 325 -8.17 12.47 -25.65
N PHE A 326 -7.96 13.02 -24.44
CA PHE A 326 -8.85 12.83 -23.30
C PHE A 326 -9.98 13.85 -23.28
N ASN A 327 -10.69 13.94 -24.39
CA ASN A 327 -11.82 14.84 -24.53
C ASN A 327 -12.91 14.57 -23.49
N PRO A 328 -13.59 15.61 -22.96
CA PRO A 328 -14.73 15.44 -22.08
C PRO A 328 -15.83 14.63 -22.77
N ARG A 329 -16.11 13.44 -22.24
CA ARG A 329 -17.20 12.56 -22.72
C ARG A 329 -18.14 12.26 -21.56
N LYS A 330 -19.46 12.32 -21.81
CA LYS A 330 -20.44 11.88 -20.81
C LYS A 330 -20.20 10.40 -20.46
N GLY A 331 -20.12 10.10 -19.17
CA GLY A 331 -19.85 8.74 -18.69
C GLY A 331 -18.36 8.38 -18.57
N TRP A 332 -17.45 9.34 -18.83
CA TRP A 332 -16.00 9.14 -18.68
C TRP A 332 -15.45 9.93 -17.49
N SER A 333 -14.46 9.32 -16.83
CA SER A 333 -13.60 9.98 -15.86
C SER A 333 -12.14 9.75 -16.23
N TYR A 334 -11.30 10.76 -15.93
CA TYR A 334 -9.87 10.70 -16.19
C TYR A 334 -9.10 10.99 -14.91
N GLY A 335 -8.11 10.16 -14.60
CA GLY A 335 -7.19 10.32 -13.49
C GLY A 335 -5.75 10.27 -14.00
N VAL A 336 -5.01 11.36 -13.85
CA VAL A 336 -3.59 11.43 -14.25
C VAL A 336 -2.75 11.82 -13.05
N ILE A 337 -1.73 11.03 -12.75
CA ILE A 337 -0.73 11.39 -11.73
C ILE A 337 0.48 12.01 -12.41
N SER A 338 0.91 13.18 -11.96
CA SER A 338 2.10 13.87 -12.45
C SER A 338 2.75 14.72 -11.36
N PRO A 339 4.08 14.82 -11.31
CA PRO A 339 4.81 15.77 -10.47
C PRO A 339 4.86 17.17 -11.07
N ASP A 340 4.52 17.35 -12.35
CA ASP A 340 4.66 18.59 -13.09
C ASP A 340 3.60 19.62 -12.68
N GLU A 341 4.03 20.79 -12.21
CA GLU A 341 3.15 21.89 -11.84
C GLU A 341 2.49 22.57 -13.06
N GLN A 342 3.07 22.43 -14.26
CA GLN A 342 2.52 22.93 -15.52
C GLN A 342 1.56 21.96 -16.20
N PHE A 343 1.32 20.77 -15.62
CA PHE A 343 0.49 19.71 -16.21
C PHE A 343 -0.82 20.24 -16.77
N GLU A 344 -1.64 20.95 -15.98
CA GLU A 344 -2.95 21.43 -16.42
C GLU A 344 -2.88 22.47 -17.54
N LYS A 345 -1.82 23.28 -17.56
CA LYS A 345 -1.60 24.24 -18.64
C LYS A 345 -1.27 23.53 -19.94
N CYS A 346 -0.41 22.52 -19.89
CA CYS A 346 -0.06 21.71 -21.06
C CYS A 346 -1.25 20.85 -21.51
N PHE A 347 -1.96 20.24 -20.57
CA PHE A 347 -3.17 19.44 -20.82
C PHE A 347 -4.36 20.27 -21.34
N GLY A 348 -4.31 21.60 -21.21
CA GLY A 348 -5.32 22.54 -21.73
C GLY A 348 -6.60 22.62 -20.91
N ARG A 349 -6.69 21.95 -19.76
CA ARG A 349 -7.88 21.94 -18.92
C ARG A 349 -7.56 21.83 -17.43
N LYS A 350 -8.27 22.60 -16.58
CA LYS A 350 -8.20 22.45 -15.11
C LYS A 350 -8.92 21.20 -14.65
N ALA A 351 -8.35 20.49 -13.69
CA ALA A 351 -8.97 19.33 -13.06
C ALA A 351 -10.13 19.75 -12.15
N ASP A 352 -11.18 18.90 -12.10
CA ASP A 352 -12.32 19.09 -11.19
C ASP A 352 -11.88 18.89 -9.73
N LYS A 353 -10.91 17.98 -9.49
CA LYS A 353 -10.28 17.75 -8.20
C LYS A 353 -8.79 17.46 -8.37
N ARG A 354 -8.00 17.88 -7.38
CA ARG A 354 -6.58 17.52 -7.26
C ARG A 354 -6.34 16.90 -5.90
N ARG A 355 -5.44 15.94 -5.87
CA ARG A 355 -4.97 15.34 -4.62
C ARG A 355 -3.46 15.25 -4.61
N LYS A 356 -2.83 15.81 -3.59
CA LYS A 356 -1.40 15.67 -3.37
C LYS A 356 -1.10 14.24 -2.92
N LEU A 357 -0.23 13.55 -3.64
CA LEU A 357 0.22 12.19 -3.37
C LEU A 357 1.74 12.10 -3.54
N TYR A 358 2.29 10.95 -3.22
CA TYR A 358 3.72 10.69 -3.38
C TYR A 358 3.93 9.38 -4.14
N ASN A 359 4.69 9.45 -5.25
CA ASN A 359 5.18 8.25 -5.94
C ASN A 359 6.65 8.03 -5.54
N GLY A 360 6.87 7.11 -4.59
CA GLY A 360 8.16 7.03 -3.91
C GLY A 360 8.48 8.31 -3.14
N MET A 361 9.59 8.95 -3.46
CA MET A 361 10.00 10.25 -2.88
C MET A 361 9.48 11.44 -3.69
N ILE A 362 8.89 11.21 -4.85
CA ILE A 362 8.46 12.29 -5.75
C ILE A 362 7.08 12.77 -5.33
N LYS A 363 6.99 14.08 -5.04
CA LYS A 363 5.72 14.76 -4.79
C LYS A 363 4.96 14.89 -6.10
N CYS A 364 3.76 14.34 -6.16
CA CYS A 364 2.87 14.37 -7.32
C CYS A 364 1.54 15.02 -7.00
N GLN A 365 0.84 15.44 -8.04
CA GLN A 365 -0.59 15.73 -7.99
C GLN A 365 -1.35 14.65 -8.78
N PHE A 366 -2.45 14.18 -8.23
CA PHE A 366 -3.41 13.37 -8.96
C PHE A 366 -4.53 14.27 -9.44
N TYR A 367 -4.57 14.48 -10.74
CA TYR A 367 -5.54 15.34 -11.43
C TYR A 367 -6.72 14.48 -11.84
N MET A 368 -7.92 14.83 -11.38
CA MET A 368 -9.15 14.08 -11.60
C MET A 368 -10.17 14.91 -12.34
N TYR A 369 -10.74 14.33 -13.42
CA TYR A 369 -11.74 14.93 -14.27
C TYR A 369 -12.96 14.00 -14.28
N PHE A 370 -14.11 14.53 -13.88
CA PHE A 370 -15.38 13.81 -13.80
C PHE A 370 -16.42 14.48 -14.67
N LYS A 371 -17.13 13.71 -15.50
CA LYS A 371 -18.24 14.23 -16.30
C LYS A 371 -19.40 13.23 -16.41
#